data_7dd8792914034da2a1e8a5c41cc16cbd
#
_entry.id   7dd8792914034da2a1e8a5c41cc16cbd
#
_cell.length_a   1.000
_cell.length_b   1.000
_cell.length_c   1.000
_cell.angle_alpha   90.00
_cell.angle_beta   90.00
_cell.angle_gamma   90.00
#
_symmetry.space_group_name_H-M   'P 1'
#
loop_
_entity.id
_entity.type
_entity.pdbx_description
1 polymer ?
#
loop_
_entity_poly.entity_id
_entity_poly.type
_entity_poly.pdbx_seq_one_letter_code
_entity_poly.pdbx_strand_id
1 'polypeptide(L)'
;MAFVGAPFCIWLGSTSVSQVIQTTKWIIPTLQTIHILAIAALFSSAILFDLRLWGVVERDLPLKDIARRFFPVIWFALPVLLISGAFLIVGEPKRALLNTTFYLKMALLACAILVTLGLQWSLSAAPDFWDRDRRRKNAGLFAATVSIMAWSGVLIAGRWIAYTD
;
A
#
# COMPACT_ATOMS: atom_id res chain seq x y z
N MET A 1 20.05 5.67 -20.46
CA MET A 1 20.66 5.08 -19.24
C MET A 1 20.38 3.58 -19.27
N ALA A 2 21.40 2.75 -19.45
CA ALA A 2 21.22 1.29 -19.35
C ALA A 2 20.89 0.98 -17.88
N PHE A 3 19.68 0.51 -17.64
CA PHE A 3 19.25 0.12 -16.30
C PHE A 3 20.15 -1.01 -15.79
N VAL A 4 20.85 -0.77 -14.70
CA VAL A 4 21.68 -1.77 -13.97
C VAL A 4 20.86 -3.04 -13.62
N GLY A 5 19.55 -2.96 -13.69
CA GLY A 5 18.62 -4.05 -13.43
C GLY A 5 18.34 -5.03 -14.59
N ALA A 6 18.78 -4.73 -15.82
CA ALA A 6 18.47 -5.61 -16.97
C ALA A 6 19.05 -7.03 -16.81
N PRO A 7 20.32 -7.24 -16.39
CA PRO A 7 20.87 -8.58 -16.16
C PRO A 7 20.13 -9.33 -15.05
N PHE A 8 19.75 -8.63 -13.98
CA PHE A 8 18.99 -9.21 -12.86
C PHE A 8 17.58 -9.66 -13.32
N CYS A 9 16.90 -8.85 -14.14
CA CYS A 9 15.59 -9.23 -14.68
C CYS A 9 15.66 -10.48 -15.56
N ILE A 10 16.72 -10.61 -16.38
CA ILE A 10 16.94 -11.78 -17.23
C ILE A 10 17.20 -13.01 -16.35
N TRP A 11 18.09 -12.90 -15.38
CA TRP A 11 18.37 -13.97 -14.45
C TRP A 11 17.13 -14.39 -13.65
N LEU A 12 16.37 -13.44 -13.09
CA LEU A 12 15.15 -13.72 -12.33
C LEU A 12 14.10 -14.43 -13.19
N GLY A 13 13.93 -13.97 -14.46
CA GLY A 13 13.00 -14.57 -15.41
C GLY A 13 13.41 -15.98 -15.89
N SER A 14 14.69 -16.36 -15.76
CA SER A 14 15.19 -17.69 -16.10
C SER A 14 15.12 -18.69 -14.94
N THR A 15 14.74 -18.25 -13.73
CA THR A 15 14.61 -19.15 -12.57
C THR A 15 13.45 -20.13 -12.76
N SER A 16 13.57 -21.34 -12.22
CA SER A 16 12.53 -22.37 -12.27
C SER A 16 11.20 -21.87 -11.69
N VAL A 17 11.25 -21.06 -10.63
CA VAL A 17 10.05 -20.48 -9.99
C VAL A 17 9.35 -19.51 -10.95
N SER A 18 10.10 -18.62 -11.60
CA SER A 18 9.55 -17.68 -12.58
C SER A 18 8.93 -18.42 -13.77
N GLN A 19 9.60 -19.44 -14.29
CA GLN A 19 9.10 -20.27 -15.40
C GLN A 19 7.80 -20.98 -15.05
N VAL A 20 7.70 -21.58 -13.86
CA VAL A 20 6.46 -22.22 -13.37
C VAL A 20 5.33 -21.20 -13.28
N ILE A 21 5.58 -20.01 -12.76
CA ILE A 21 4.56 -18.94 -12.66
C ILE A 21 4.11 -18.50 -14.06
N GLN A 22 5.03 -18.34 -15.02
CA GLN A 22 4.73 -17.89 -16.38
C GLN A 22 4.00 -18.95 -17.22
N THR A 23 4.36 -20.23 -17.08
CA THR A 23 3.80 -21.33 -17.88
C THR A 23 2.45 -21.80 -17.37
N THR A 24 2.18 -21.64 -16.08
CA THR A 24 0.94 -22.11 -15.45
C THR A 24 -0.14 -21.03 -15.51
N LYS A 25 -1.08 -21.16 -16.42
CA LYS A 25 -2.07 -20.13 -16.79
C LYS A 25 -2.91 -19.55 -15.65
N TRP A 26 -3.16 -20.30 -14.58
CA TRP A 26 -4.01 -19.86 -13.47
C TRP A 26 -3.25 -19.14 -12.35
N ILE A 27 -1.92 -19.29 -12.25
CA ILE A 27 -1.13 -18.70 -11.13
C ILE A 27 -1.20 -17.17 -11.16
N ILE A 28 -0.88 -16.55 -12.27
CA ILE A 28 -0.88 -15.07 -12.38
C ILE A 28 -2.26 -14.46 -12.10
N PRO A 29 -3.39 -14.95 -12.70
CA PRO A 29 -4.71 -14.43 -12.37
C PRO A 29 -5.09 -14.60 -10.88
N THR A 30 -4.71 -15.72 -10.27
CA THR A 30 -4.97 -15.97 -8.85
C THR A 30 -4.18 -15.03 -7.96
N LEU A 31 -2.88 -14.85 -8.23
CA LEU A 31 -2.04 -13.90 -7.49
C LEU A 31 -2.55 -12.45 -7.64
N GLN A 32 -2.97 -12.06 -8.83
CA GLN A 32 -3.58 -10.75 -9.08
C GLN A 32 -4.88 -10.57 -8.29
N THR A 33 -5.73 -11.60 -8.25
CA THR A 33 -6.98 -11.56 -7.48
C THR A 33 -6.71 -11.38 -5.99
N ILE A 34 -5.79 -12.17 -5.42
CA ILE A 34 -5.38 -12.05 -4.01
C ILE A 34 -4.82 -10.65 -3.74
N HIS A 35 -3.96 -10.15 -4.63
CA HIS A 35 -3.34 -8.82 -4.53
C HIS A 35 -4.40 -7.71 -4.55
N ILE A 36 -5.38 -7.78 -5.46
CA ILE A 36 -6.47 -6.81 -5.56
C ILE A 36 -7.35 -6.82 -4.31
N LEU A 37 -7.69 -8.00 -3.78
CA LEU A 37 -8.48 -8.12 -2.56
C LEU A 37 -7.73 -7.56 -1.34
N ALA A 38 -6.43 -7.83 -1.24
CA ALA A 38 -5.58 -7.26 -0.19
C ALA A 38 -5.49 -5.73 -0.28
N ILE A 39 -5.35 -5.18 -1.50
CA ILE A 39 -5.39 -3.73 -1.73
C ILE A 39 -6.76 -3.16 -1.32
N ALA A 40 -7.86 -3.78 -1.71
CA ALA A 40 -9.19 -3.30 -1.39
C ALA A 40 -9.42 -3.24 0.13
N ALA A 41 -9.04 -4.29 0.86
CA ALA A 41 -9.16 -4.34 2.31
C ALA A 41 -8.30 -3.28 3.01
N LEU A 42 -7.03 -3.15 2.60
CA LEU A 42 -6.08 -2.19 3.15
C LEU A 42 -6.55 -0.74 2.87
N PHE A 43 -6.84 -0.43 1.61
CA PHE A 43 -7.23 0.90 1.17
C PHE A 43 -8.52 1.37 1.82
N SER A 44 -9.55 0.52 1.86
CA SER A 44 -10.81 0.85 2.53
C SER A 44 -10.61 1.15 4.02
N SER A 45 -9.79 0.35 4.70
CA SER A 45 -9.50 0.54 6.12
C SER A 45 -8.71 1.83 6.39
N ALA A 46 -7.70 2.12 5.56
CA ALA A 46 -6.91 3.34 5.66
C ALA A 46 -7.77 4.59 5.41
N ILE A 47 -8.56 4.61 4.34
CA ILE A 47 -9.44 5.74 4.02
C ILE A 47 -10.50 5.97 5.09
N LEU A 48 -11.14 4.93 5.60
CA LEU A 48 -12.15 5.09 6.66
C LEU A 48 -11.54 5.69 7.93
N PHE A 49 -10.33 5.28 8.30
CA PHE A 49 -9.60 5.88 9.41
C PHE A 49 -9.24 7.35 9.13
N ASP A 50 -8.74 7.68 7.95
CA ASP A 50 -8.36 9.03 7.56
C ASP A 50 -9.58 9.97 7.47
N LEU A 51 -10.71 9.49 6.94
CA LEU A 51 -11.98 10.23 6.91
C LEU A 51 -12.54 10.48 8.32
N ARG A 52 -12.30 9.56 9.27
CA ARG A 52 -12.63 9.80 10.68
C ARG A 52 -11.76 10.91 11.26
N LEU A 53 -10.46 10.94 10.95
CA LEU A 53 -9.57 12.06 11.34
C LEU A 53 -10.06 13.41 10.77
N TRP A 54 -10.56 13.40 9.53
CA TRP A 54 -11.19 14.59 8.92
C TRP A 54 -12.54 14.95 9.58
N GLY A 55 -13.11 14.06 10.40
CA GLY A 55 -14.41 14.26 11.01
C GLY A 55 -15.57 14.17 10.02
N VAL A 56 -15.42 13.40 8.94
CA VAL A 56 -16.47 13.16 7.94
C VAL A 56 -17.31 11.95 8.32
N VAL A 57 -16.69 10.90 8.86
CA VAL A 57 -17.33 9.61 9.18
C VAL A 57 -17.24 9.34 10.67
N GLU A 58 -18.28 8.70 11.23
CA GLU A 58 -18.33 8.17 12.61
C GLU A 58 -17.84 9.15 13.69
N ARG A 59 -18.29 10.41 13.63
CA ARG A 59 -17.84 11.50 14.52
C ARG A 59 -18.10 11.22 16.01
N ASP A 60 -19.10 10.41 16.30
CA ASP A 60 -19.55 10.11 17.67
C ASP A 60 -18.69 9.05 18.36
N LEU A 61 -17.85 8.32 17.59
CA LEU A 61 -16.98 7.30 18.14
C LEU A 61 -15.59 7.85 18.46
N PRO A 62 -14.96 7.41 19.58
CA PRO A 62 -13.59 7.74 19.89
C PRO A 62 -12.64 7.26 18.77
N LEU A 63 -11.67 8.08 18.42
CA LEU A 63 -10.69 7.76 17.34
C LEU A 63 -9.93 6.46 17.64
N LYS A 64 -9.70 6.17 18.93
CA LYS A 64 -9.07 4.92 19.40
C LYS A 64 -9.86 3.67 19.00
N ASP A 65 -11.18 3.71 19.06
CA ASP A 65 -12.03 2.56 18.75
C ASP A 65 -12.03 2.28 17.27
N ILE A 66 -12.04 3.34 16.47
CA ILE A 66 -11.88 3.26 15.01
C ILE A 66 -10.50 2.70 14.64
N ALA A 67 -9.45 3.17 15.30
CA ALA A 67 -8.08 2.67 15.09
C ALA A 67 -7.99 1.16 15.44
N ARG A 68 -8.57 0.72 16.57
CA ARG A 68 -8.61 -0.70 16.95
C ARG A 68 -9.33 -1.59 15.94
N ARG A 69 -10.28 -1.03 15.21
CA ARG A 69 -11.05 -1.75 14.18
C ARG A 69 -10.28 -1.88 12.86
N PHE A 70 -9.64 -0.81 12.41
CA PHE A 70 -9.07 -0.74 11.06
C PHE A 70 -7.57 -1.07 10.98
N PHE A 71 -6.74 -0.72 11.98
CA PHE A 71 -5.31 -1.04 11.93
C PHE A 71 -4.99 -2.54 11.84
N PRO A 72 -5.68 -3.45 12.56
CA PRO A 72 -5.42 -4.88 12.37
C PRO A 72 -5.65 -5.34 10.93
N VAL A 73 -6.67 -4.81 10.24
CA VAL A 73 -6.93 -5.14 8.83
C VAL A 73 -5.80 -4.65 7.94
N ILE A 74 -5.31 -3.42 8.16
CA ILE A 74 -4.19 -2.84 7.41
C ILE A 74 -2.94 -3.72 7.59
N TRP A 75 -2.60 -4.08 8.83
CA TRP A 75 -1.39 -4.86 9.13
C TRP A 75 -1.48 -6.32 8.71
N PHE A 76 -2.67 -6.89 8.59
CA PHE A 76 -2.87 -8.22 8.01
C PHE A 76 -2.82 -8.18 6.48
N ALA A 77 -3.46 -7.19 5.86
CA ALA A 77 -3.51 -7.07 4.41
C ALA A 77 -2.13 -6.69 3.80
N LEU A 78 -1.31 -5.91 4.53
CA LEU A 78 0.00 -5.45 4.05
C LEU A 78 0.97 -6.61 3.72
N PRO A 79 1.21 -7.60 4.58
CA PRO A 79 2.03 -8.77 4.24
C PRO A 79 1.48 -9.55 3.05
N VAL A 80 0.17 -9.76 2.97
CA VAL A 80 -0.47 -10.45 1.83
C VAL A 80 -0.18 -9.69 0.54
N LEU A 81 -0.28 -8.37 0.57
CA LEU A 81 0.01 -7.48 -0.56
C LEU A 81 1.48 -7.53 -0.96
N LEU A 82 2.41 -7.52 0.01
CA LEU A 82 3.84 -7.59 -0.26
C LEU A 82 4.24 -8.94 -0.84
N ILE A 83 3.73 -10.04 -0.27
CA ILE A 83 4.03 -11.40 -0.72
C ILE A 83 3.45 -11.63 -2.14
N SER A 84 2.17 -11.31 -2.36
CA SER A 84 1.56 -11.46 -3.67
C SER A 84 2.23 -10.56 -4.71
N GLY A 85 2.62 -9.33 -4.34
CA GLY A 85 3.37 -8.43 -5.18
C GLY A 85 4.76 -8.95 -5.54
N ALA A 86 5.48 -9.57 -4.60
CA ALA A 86 6.76 -10.20 -4.85
C ALA A 86 6.64 -11.35 -5.87
N PHE A 87 5.63 -12.19 -5.74
CA PHE A 87 5.38 -13.26 -6.73
C PHE A 87 5.01 -12.71 -8.11
N LEU A 88 4.25 -11.61 -8.19
CA LEU A 88 3.96 -10.95 -9.46
C LEU A 88 5.22 -10.36 -10.12
N ILE A 89 6.15 -9.82 -9.32
CA ILE A 89 7.47 -9.37 -9.83
C ILE A 89 8.28 -10.55 -10.36
N VAL A 90 8.30 -11.67 -9.65
CA VAL A 90 9.00 -12.89 -10.10
C VAL A 90 8.38 -13.44 -11.37
N GLY A 91 7.06 -13.37 -11.52
CA GLY A 91 6.35 -13.81 -12.72
C GLY A 91 6.62 -12.94 -13.95
N GLU A 92 6.69 -11.61 -13.80
CA GLU A 92 6.89 -10.65 -14.89
C GLU A 92 8.01 -9.62 -14.54
N PRO A 93 9.28 -10.06 -14.36
CA PRO A 93 10.33 -9.19 -13.81
C PRO A 93 10.68 -8.00 -14.70
N LYS A 94 10.67 -8.15 -16.02
CA LYS A 94 10.96 -7.06 -16.94
C LYS A 94 9.91 -5.96 -16.83
N ARG A 95 8.64 -6.33 -16.84
CA ARG A 95 7.50 -5.41 -16.75
C ARG A 95 7.46 -4.64 -15.43
N ALA A 96 7.86 -5.28 -14.32
CA ALA A 96 7.88 -4.64 -13.02
C ALA A 96 9.15 -3.78 -12.84
N LEU A 97 10.34 -4.37 -12.97
CA LEU A 97 11.59 -3.75 -12.52
C LEU A 97 12.18 -2.74 -13.52
N LEU A 98 11.80 -2.78 -14.80
CA LEU A 98 12.25 -1.79 -15.78
C LEU A 98 11.30 -0.60 -15.93
N ASN A 99 10.16 -0.64 -15.25
CA ASN A 99 9.15 0.41 -15.34
C ASN A 99 9.38 1.50 -14.28
N THR A 100 9.49 2.75 -14.71
CA THR A 100 9.68 3.90 -13.82
C THR A 100 8.50 4.08 -12.85
N THR A 101 7.28 3.75 -13.28
CA THR A 101 6.07 3.82 -12.45
C THR A 101 6.12 2.84 -11.28
N PHE A 102 6.85 1.73 -11.41
CA PHE A 102 7.07 0.81 -10.31
C PHE A 102 7.85 1.46 -9.16
N TYR A 103 8.90 2.22 -9.45
CA TYR A 103 9.68 2.92 -8.42
C TYR A 103 8.86 4.01 -7.75
N LEU A 104 8.05 4.74 -8.51
CA LEU A 104 7.11 5.71 -7.95
C LEU A 104 6.12 5.03 -6.99
N LYS A 105 5.53 3.88 -7.40
CA LYS A 105 4.65 3.08 -6.55
C LYS A 105 5.34 2.67 -5.25
N MET A 106 6.59 2.22 -5.30
CA MET A 106 7.34 1.80 -4.11
C MET A 106 7.62 2.97 -3.17
N ALA A 107 7.96 4.15 -3.70
CA ALA A 107 8.15 5.35 -2.90
C ALA A 107 6.84 5.81 -2.23
N LEU A 108 5.73 5.81 -2.96
CA LEU A 108 4.41 6.13 -2.41
C LEU A 108 3.97 5.12 -1.35
N LEU A 109 4.23 3.84 -1.57
CA LEU A 109 3.95 2.77 -0.60
C LEU A 109 4.74 2.96 0.69
N ALA A 110 6.04 3.26 0.60
CA ALA A 110 6.87 3.55 1.76
C ALA A 110 6.34 4.77 2.52
N CYS A 111 6.01 5.86 1.83
CA CYS A 111 5.41 7.05 2.40
C CYS A 111 4.08 6.73 3.12
N ALA A 112 3.18 5.98 2.47
CA ALA A 112 1.90 5.60 3.04
C ALA A 112 2.05 4.76 4.32
N ILE A 113 2.97 3.79 4.32
CA ILE A 113 3.28 2.96 5.50
C ILE A 113 3.83 3.82 6.64
N LEU A 114 4.78 4.72 6.37
CA LEU A 114 5.38 5.60 7.39
C LEU A 114 4.35 6.53 8.01
N VAL A 115 3.46 7.12 7.21
CA VAL A 115 2.38 7.98 7.70
C VAL A 115 1.41 7.17 8.56
N THR A 116 0.99 5.98 8.11
CA THR A 116 0.09 5.09 8.85
C THR A 116 0.71 4.66 10.19
N LEU A 117 2.00 4.30 10.20
CA LEU A 117 2.74 4.00 11.43
C LEU A 117 2.80 5.20 12.39
N GLY A 118 3.08 6.40 11.87
CA GLY A 118 3.12 7.63 12.66
C GLY A 118 1.77 7.95 13.31
N LEU A 119 0.66 7.79 12.55
CA LEU A 119 -0.69 7.95 13.04
C LEU A 119 -1.02 6.92 14.14
N GLN A 120 -0.69 5.65 13.93
CA GLN A 120 -0.90 4.61 14.92
C GLN A 120 -0.07 4.84 16.20
N TRP A 121 1.19 5.21 16.06
CA TRP A 121 2.09 5.45 17.21
C TRP A 121 1.60 6.60 18.07
N SER A 122 1.20 7.71 17.45
CA SER A 122 0.67 8.86 18.17
C SER A 122 -0.59 8.54 18.95
N LEU A 123 -1.49 7.70 18.43
CA LEU A 123 -2.70 7.24 19.14
C LEU A 123 -2.40 6.23 20.25
N SER A 124 -1.38 5.37 20.05
CA SER A 124 -0.95 4.42 21.06
C SER A 124 -0.32 5.13 22.28
N ALA A 125 0.43 6.21 22.03
CA ALA A 125 1.08 7.01 23.06
C ALA A 125 0.07 7.87 23.84
N ALA A 126 -0.94 8.45 23.16
CA ALA A 126 -1.99 9.24 23.80
C ALA A 126 -3.28 9.15 22.96
N PRO A 127 -4.34 8.50 23.46
CA PRO A 127 -5.61 8.33 22.73
C PRO A 127 -6.23 9.65 22.24
N ASP A 128 -6.08 10.72 23.04
CA ASP A 128 -6.62 12.05 22.74
C ASP A 128 -5.59 12.98 22.09
N PHE A 129 -4.50 12.43 21.56
CA PHE A 129 -3.38 13.20 21.05
C PHE A 129 -3.80 14.26 20.02
N TRP A 130 -4.70 13.89 19.12
CA TRP A 130 -5.14 14.75 18.02
C TRP A 130 -6.24 15.74 18.40
N ASP A 131 -6.96 15.50 19.53
CA ASP A 131 -8.05 16.35 20.01
C ASP A 131 -7.61 17.37 21.05
N ARG A 132 -6.39 17.27 21.60
CA ARG A 132 -5.90 18.10 22.70
C ARG A 132 -5.71 19.57 22.38
N ASP A 133 -5.36 19.88 21.11
CA ASP A 133 -4.99 21.26 20.72
C ASP A 133 -5.27 21.45 19.22
N ARG A 134 -5.68 22.66 18.85
CA ARG A 134 -5.98 23.04 17.46
C ARG A 134 -4.81 22.75 16.51
N ARG A 135 -3.56 22.95 16.98
CA ARG A 135 -2.35 22.70 16.20
C ARG A 135 -2.17 21.21 15.89
N ARG A 136 -2.44 20.33 16.87
CA ARG A 136 -2.38 18.88 16.71
C ARG A 136 -3.50 18.38 15.82
N LYS A 137 -4.69 18.90 15.96
CA LYS A 137 -5.82 18.60 15.07
C LYS A 137 -5.48 18.91 13.61
N ASN A 138 -4.91 20.09 13.35
CA ASN A 138 -4.47 20.46 12.00
C ASN A 138 -3.35 19.54 11.47
N ALA A 139 -2.41 19.12 12.31
CA ALA A 139 -1.38 18.17 11.94
C ALA A 139 -1.97 16.78 11.63
N GLY A 140 -2.99 16.33 12.36
CA GLY A 140 -3.74 15.11 12.07
C GLY A 140 -4.47 15.17 10.73
N LEU A 141 -5.13 16.28 10.44
CA LEU A 141 -5.78 16.54 9.16
C LEU A 141 -4.78 16.52 8.00
N PHE A 142 -3.62 17.14 8.18
CA PHE A 142 -2.56 17.12 7.18
C PHE A 142 -2.02 15.70 6.96
N ALA A 143 -1.75 14.95 8.04
CA ALA A 143 -1.28 13.57 7.96
C ALA A 143 -2.31 12.66 7.27
N ALA A 144 -3.60 12.80 7.58
CA ALA A 144 -4.67 12.07 6.90
C ALA A 144 -4.74 12.42 5.41
N THR A 145 -4.57 13.70 5.04
CA THR A 145 -4.53 14.12 3.63
C THR A 145 -3.37 13.46 2.90
N VAL A 146 -2.17 13.49 3.48
CA VAL A 146 -0.98 12.85 2.89
C VAL A 146 -1.19 11.32 2.79
N SER A 147 -1.79 10.69 3.79
CA SER A 147 -2.13 9.27 3.79
C SER A 147 -3.07 8.92 2.64
N ILE A 148 -4.19 9.63 2.50
CA ILE A 148 -5.16 9.42 1.40
C ILE A 148 -4.49 9.59 0.04
N MET A 149 -3.68 10.65 -0.14
CA MET A 149 -2.98 10.90 -1.40
C MET A 149 -1.96 9.80 -1.70
N ALA A 150 -1.19 9.36 -0.71
CA ALA A 150 -0.19 8.31 -0.87
C ALA A 150 -0.85 6.96 -1.22
N TRP A 151 -1.87 6.53 -0.48
CA TRP A 151 -2.58 5.28 -0.76
C TRP A 151 -3.32 5.32 -2.12
N SER A 152 -3.96 6.44 -2.47
CA SER A 152 -4.57 6.63 -3.78
C SER A 152 -3.52 6.60 -4.90
N GLY A 153 -2.39 7.24 -4.67
CA GLY A 153 -1.26 7.23 -5.60
C GLY A 153 -0.69 5.83 -5.83
N VAL A 154 -0.59 4.99 -4.78
CA VAL A 154 -0.19 3.57 -4.89
C VAL A 154 -1.15 2.80 -5.80
N LEU A 155 -2.47 3.02 -5.66
CA LEU A 155 -3.48 2.38 -6.52
C LEU A 155 -3.34 2.80 -7.97
N ILE A 156 -3.28 4.11 -8.21
CA ILE A 156 -3.16 4.68 -9.56
C ILE A 156 -1.86 4.20 -10.21
N ALA A 157 -0.73 4.35 -9.54
CA ALA A 157 0.56 3.90 -10.05
C ALA A 157 0.57 2.38 -10.31
N GLY A 158 -0.02 1.58 -9.42
CA GLY A 158 -0.16 0.14 -9.61
C GLY A 158 -0.95 -0.25 -10.87
N ARG A 159 -2.01 0.50 -11.16
CA ARG A 159 -2.79 0.29 -12.38
C ARG A 159 -2.05 0.79 -13.63
N TRP A 160 -1.33 1.91 -13.49
CA TRP A 160 -0.60 2.54 -14.61
C TRP A 160 0.55 1.68 -15.14
N ILE A 161 1.22 0.88 -14.30
CA ILE A 161 2.28 -0.07 -14.70
C ILE A 161 1.81 -1.00 -15.84
N ALA A 162 0.52 -1.31 -15.91
CA ALA A 162 -0.03 -2.17 -16.96
C ALA A 162 -0.07 -1.49 -18.35
N TYR A 163 0.10 -0.18 -18.44
CA TYR A 163 -0.07 0.63 -19.66
C TYR A 163 1.18 1.44 -20.04
N THR A 164 2.18 1.49 -19.18
CA THR A 164 3.46 2.15 -19.44
C THR A 164 4.53 1.09 -19.67
N ASP A 165 4.88 0.85 -20.92
CA ASP A 165 6.01 0.02 -21.34
C ASP A 165 7.26 0.89 -21.51
#